data_ab7a837d096f11510ccc3806a2d9257a
#
_entry.id   ab7a837d096f11510ccc3806a2d9257a
#
_cell.length_a   1.000
_cell.length_b   1.000
_cell.length_c   1.000
_cell.angle_alpha   90.00
_cell.angle_beta   90.00
_cell.angle_gamma   90.00
#
_symmetry.space_group_name_H-M   'P 1'
#
loop_
_entity.id
_entity.type
_entity.pdbx_description
1 polymer ?
#
loop_
_entity_poly.entity_id
_entity_poly.type
_entity_poly.pdbx_seq_one_letter_code
_entity_poly.pdbx_strand_id
1 'polypeptide(L)'
;MTRRGSRSDRVRRTGLLGPPVLVVALVLPLFPAYPALAEGLPTNVALHIIPREVLFFSAQAGVWTSIRLDAGERILQRGADTNVAAVITNQRAIGFSAVLNLTHEIRLPDDETLESFKVEGNVATALTRRRALGFSATTGKWADVDRFQPGR
;
A
#
# COMPACT_ATOMS: atom_id res chain seq x y z
N MET A 1 -55.31 -52.75 77.45
CA MET A 1 -54.58 -54.03 77.36
C MET A 1 -53.53 -53.91 76.33
N THR A 2 -52.30 -54.10 76.72
CA THR A 2 -51.12 -54.65 76.04
C THR A 2 -50.49 -53.84 74.83
N ARG A 3 -49.39 -53.22 75.10
CA ARG A 3 -47.98 -53.56 74.98
C ARG A 3 -47.34 -53.25 73.59
N ARG A 4 -46.35 -52.38 73.67
CA ARG A 4 -44.91 -52.54 73.32
C ARG A 4 -44.52 -52.60 71.86
N GLY A 5 -43.52 -51.83 71.55
CA GLY A 5 -42.59 -52.08 70.55
C GLY A 5 -41.74 -50.88 70.13
N SER A 6 -40.74 -50.58 70.96
CA SER A 6 -39.54 -49.84 70.59
C SER A 6 -38.81 -50.46 69.45
N ARG A 7 -38.39 -49.71 68.45
CA ARG A 7 -37.11 -49.93 67.80
C ARG A 7 -36.56 -48.69 67.09
N SER A 8 -35.52 -48.25 67.64
CA SER A 8 -34.55 -47.34 67.17
C SER A 8 -33.89 -47.90 65.91
N ASP A 9 -34.02 -47.23 64.79
CA ASP A 9 -33.14 -47.53 63.69
C ASP A 9 -32.35 -46.26 63.32
N ARG A 10 -31.07 -46.43 63.60
CA ARG A 10 -29.98 -45.50 63.26
C ARG A 10 -29.80 -45.45 61.75
N VAL A 11 -30.23 -44.40 61.14
CA VAL A 11 -29.85 -44.14 59.76
C VAL A 11 -28.41 -43.64 59.69
N ARG A 12 -27.54 -44.47 59.23
CA ARG A 12 -26.16 -44.13 58.88
C ARG A 12 -26.17 -43.17 57.71
N ARG A 13 -25.70 -41.97 57.98
CA ARG A 13 -25.35 -41.04 56.89
C ARG A 13 -24.04 -41.51 56.24
N THR A 14 -24.15 -42.15 55.12
CA THR A 14 -23.04 -42.32 54.19
C THR A 14 -22.76 -41.04 53.48
N GLY A 15 -21.66 -40.40 53.83
CA GLY A 15 -21.18 -39.22 53.13
C GLY A 15 -20.72 -39.62 51.75
N LEU A 16 -21.42 -39.14 50.70
CA LEU A 16 -20.91 -39.14 49.33
C LEU A 16 -19.84 -38.07 49.22
N LEU A 17 -18.60 -38.48 49.23
CA LEU A 17 -17.50 -37.66 48.75
C LEU A 17 -17.66 -37.55 47.19
N GLY A 18 -18.13 -36.41 46.71
CA GLY A 18 -18.12 -36.10 45.31
C GLY A 18 -16.67 -35.89 44.84
N PRO A 19 -16.40 -36.23 43.59
CA PRO A 19 -15.05 -36.10 43.04
C PRO A 19 -14.61 -34.62 43.01
N PRO A 20 -13.32 -34.32 43.23
CA PRO A 20 -12.83 -32.97 43.17
C PRO A 20 -12.98 -32.45 41.75
N VAL A 21 -13.71 -31.33 41.60
CA VAL A 21 -13.80 -30.61 40.36
C VAL A 21 -12.42 -29.95 40.07
N LEU A 22 -11.65 -30.56 39.19
CA LEU A 22 -10.39 -29.98 38.73
C LEU A 22 -10.70 -28.75 37.86
N VAL A 23 -10.61 -27.57 38.44
CA VAL A 23 -10.68 -26.32 37.67
C VAL A 23 -9.33 -26.13 36.97
N VAL A 24 -9.26 -26.54 35.69
CA VAL A 24 -8.14 -26.22 34.81
C VAL A 24 -8.28 -24.75 34.42
N ALA A 25 -7.55 -23.87 35.10
CA ALA A 25 -7.41 -22.50 34.69
C ALA A 25 -6.60 -22.46 33.39
N LEU A 26 -7.29 -22.25 32.27
CA LEU A 26 -6.67 -22.02 30.95
C LEU A 26 -5.99 -20.65 30.99
N VAL A 27 -4.71 -20.61 31.31
CA VAL A 27 -3.88 -19.41 31.21
C VAL A 27 -3.58 -19.21 29.73
N LEU A 28 -4.39 -18.39 29.05
CA LEU A 28 -4.08 -17.90 27.70
C LEU A 28 -2.88 -16.95 27.82
N PRO A 29 -1.74 -17.26 27.17
CA PRO A 29 -0.64 -16.32 27.12
C PRO A 29 -1.11 -15.06 26.36
N LEU A 30 -1.18 -13.93 27.05
CA LEU A 30 -1.27 -12.62 26.40
C LEU A 30 0.06 -12.40 25.66
N PHE A 31 0.12 -12.80 24.40
CA PHE A 31 1.19 -12.34 23.51
C PHE A 31 0.94 -10.85 23.30
N PRO A 32 1.89 -9.98 23.63
CA PRO A 32 1.79 -8.59 23.23
C PRO A 32 1.70 -8.60 21.69
N ALA A 33 0.61 -8.03 21.17
CA ALA A 33 0.52 -7.76 19.73
C ALA A 33 1.63 -6.76 19.40
N TYR A 34 2.76 -7.24 18.91
CA TYR A 34 3.77 -6.37 18.32
C TYR A 34 3.08 -5.65 17.17
N PRO A 35 3.07 -4.30 17.14
CA PRO A 35 2.63 -3.62 15.95
C PRO A 35 3.51 -4.14 14.81
N ALA A 36 2.92 -4.80 13.83
CA ALA A 36 3.59 -5.12 12.59
C ALA A 36 4.02 -3.76 12.03
N LEU A 37 5.32 -3.46 12.14
CA LEU A 37 5.90 -2.36 11.40
C LEU A 37 5.61 -2.71 9.95
N ALA A 38 4.70 -1.98 9.34
CA ALA A 38 4.53 -2.02 7.90
C ALA A 38 5.84 -1.48 7.32
N GLU A 39 6.81 -2.37 7.14
CA GLU A 39 8.01 -2.05 6.39
C GLU A 39 7.51 -1.72 4.99
N GLY A 40 7.57 -0.43 4.66
CA GLY A 40 7.29 0.03 3.30
C GLY A 40 8.19 -0.75 2.34
N LEU A 41 7.67 -1.09 1.18
CA LEU A 41 8.48 -1.73 0.15
C LEU A 41 9.75 -0.90 -0.11
N PRO A 42 10.91 -1.53 -0.30
CA PRO A 42 12.15 -0.79 -0.53
C PRO A 42 11.98 0.13 -1.74
N THR A 43 12.27 1.40 -1.56
CA THR A 43 12.24 2.40 -2.63
C THR A 43 13.53 2.30 -3.43
N ASN A 44 13.42 1.91 -4.71
CA ASN A 44 14.54 1.79 -5.64
C ASN A 44 14.74 3.04 -6.50
N VAL A 45 13.96 4.07 -6.27
CA VAL A 45 13.99 5.31 -7.05
C VAL A 45 14.06 6.52 -6.13
N ALA A 46 14.85 7.52 -6.50
CA ALA A 46 14.78 8.85 -5.91
C ALA A 46 14.51 9.89 -7.00
N LEU A 47 13.82 10.96 -6.61
CA LEU A 47 13.45 12.07 -7.47
C LEU A 47 13.91 13.37 -6.82
N HIS A 48 14.73 14.13 -7.53
CA HIS A 48 15.13 15.48 -7.14
C HIS A 48 14.81 16.48 -8.23
N ILE A 49 14.45 17.68 -7.84
CA ILE A 49 14.19 18.78 -8.75
C ILE A 49 15.17 19.90 -8.42
N ILE A 50 15.91 20.32 -9.42
CA ILE A 50 16.77 21.50 -9.39
C ILE A 50 16.27 22.52 -10.44
N PRO A 51 16.71 23.76 -10.40
CA PRO A 51 16.27 24.72 -11.40
C PRO A 51 16.50 24.22 -12.84
N ARG A 52 15.38 24.04 -13.58
CA ARG A 52 15.35 23.57 -14.97
C ARG A 52 15.76 22.11 -15.22
N GLU A 53 15.89 21.28 -14.20
CA GLU A 53 16.17 19.87 -14.39
C GLU A 53 15.42 19.00 -13.39
N VAL A 54 15.06 17.82 -13.84
CA VAL A 54 14.54 16.73 -13.01
C VAL A 54 15.58 15.63 -12.98
N LEU A 55 15.99 15.22 -11.78
CA LEU A 55 16.96 14.17 -11.57
C LEU A 55 16.27 12.93 -11.03
N PHE A 56 16.48 11.81 -11.68
CA PHE A 56 16.01 10.50 -11.24
C PHE A 56 17.23 9.62 -10.88
N PHE A 57 17.15 8.94 -9.76
CA PHE A 57 18.15 7.96 -9.36
C PHE A 57 17.56 6.55 -9.41
N SER A 58 18.26 5.63 -10.06
CA SER A 58 17.95 4.20 -9.97
C SER A 58 18.91 3.56 -8.96
N ALA A 59 18.38 3.08 -7.84
CA ALA A 59 19.18 2.32 -6.87
C ALA A 59 19.64 0.98 -7.46
N GLN A 60 18.86 0.39 -8.37
CA GLN A 60 19.20 -0.85 -9.04
C GLN A 60 20.37 -0.69 -10.02
N ALA A 61 20.39 0.39 -10.78
CA ALA A 61 21.47 0.67 -11.73
C ALA A 61 22.64 1.46 -11.11
N GLY A 62 22.41 2.11 -9.96
CA GLY A 62 23.39 2.95 -9.26
C GLY A 62 23.73 4.26 -9.99
N VAL A 63 22.83 4.76 -10.84
CA VAL A 63 23.08 5.93 -11.69
C VAL A 63 21.97 6.98 -11.61
N TRP A 64 22.36 8.22 -11.92
CA TRP A 64 21.46 9.34 -12.10
C TRP A 64 21.14 9.55 -13.57
N THR A 65 19.87 9.86 -13.83
CA THR A 65 19.37 10.31 -15.13
C THR A 65 18.81 11.72 -14.98
N SER A 66 19.20 12.64 -15.85
CA SER A 66 18.77 14.04 -15.85
C SER A 66 17.87 14.32 -17.05
N ILE A 67 16.77 15.02 -16.81
CA ILE A 67 15.87 15.55 -17.84
C ILE A 67 15.78 17.06 -17.68
N ARG A 68 16.16 17.77 -18.74
CA ARG A 68 16.08 19.21 -18.77
C ARG A 68 14.65 19.67 -19.09
N LEU A 69 14.16 20.65 -18.32
CA LEU A 69 12.88 21.30 -18.57
C LEU A 69 13.03 22.37 -19.65
N ASP A 70 12.06 22.44 -20.54
CA ASP A 70 12.01 23.42 -21.60
C ASP A 70 11.73 24.84 -21.09
N ALA A 71 11.92 25.84 -21.94
CA ALA A 71 11.61 27.21 -21.60
C ALA A 71 10.09 27.37 -21.34
N GLY A 72 9.73 27.91 -20.17
CA GLY A 72 8.32 28.05 -19.77
C GLY A 72 7.68 26.76 -19.24
N GLU A 73 8.40 25.66 -19.24
CA GLU A 73 7.92 24.39 -18.64
C GLU A 73 7.91 24.49 -17.12
N ARG A 74 6.77 24.17 -16.52
CA ARG A 74 6.53 24.21 -15.07
C ARG A 74 6.02 22.88 -14.56
N ILE A 75 6.57 22.41 -13.47
CA ILE A 75 6.12 21.19 -12.80
C ILE A 75 4.78 21.48 -12.13
N LEU A 76 3.78 20.67 -12.44
CA LEU A 76 2.45 20.69 -11.83
C LEU A 76 2.34 19.68 -10.68
N GLN A 77 2.84 18.46 -10.91
CA GLN A 77 2.81 17.38 -9.93
C GLN A 77 4.06 16.52 -10.05
N ARG A 78 4.41 15.83 -8.97
CA ARG A 78 5.55 14.91 -8.92
C ARG A 78 5.32 13.84 -7.88
N GLY A 79 5.91 12.67 -8.09
CA GLY A 79 5.89 11.57 -7.13
C GLY A 79 6.92 10.51 -7.45
N ALA A 80 7.30 9.74 -6.45
CA ALA A 80 8.16 8.58 -6.58
C ALA A 80 7.75 7.54 -5.54
N ASP A 81 7.71 6.29 -5.98
CA ASP A 81 7.43 5.15 -5.11
C ASP A 81 8.04 3.89 -5.70
N THR A 82 8.52 3.00 -4.86
CA THR A 82 9.13 1.70 -5.14
C THR A 82 10.07 1.73 -6.37
N ASN A 83 9.55 1.62 -7.59
CA ASN A 83 10.34 1.52 -8.83
C ASN A 83 10.00 2.60 -9.87
N VAL A 84 9.08 3.49 -9.56
CA VAL A 84 8.60 4.54 -10.48
C VAL A 84 8.81 5.91 -9.89
N ALA A 85 9.32 6.82 -10.70
CA ALA A 85 9.16 8.24 -10.46
C ALA A 85 8.47 8.89 -11.66
N ALA A 86 7.63 9.87 -11.39
CA ALA A 86 6.95 10.60 -12.46
C ALA A 86 6.79 12.08 -12.11
N VAL A 87 6.85 12.89 -13.15
CA VAL A 87 6.66 14.33 -13.09
C VAL A 87 5.67 14.73 -14.17
N ILE A 88 4.67 15.51 -13.79
CA ILE A 88 3.73 16.11 -14.71
C ILE A 88 4.05 17.59 -14.80
N THR A 89 4.29 18.05 -16.01
CA THR A 89 4.49 19.47 -16.31
C THR A 89 3.29 20.03 -17.06
N ASN A 90 3.30 21.30 -17.35
CA ASN A 90 2.30 21.92 -18.23
C ASN A 90 2.47 21.58 -19.72
N GLN A 91 3.49 20.80 -20.09
CA GLN A 91 3.79 20.44 -21.49
C GLN A 91 3.87 18.93 -21.73
N ARG A 92 4.24 18.14 -20.72
CA ARG A 92 4.43 16.69 -20.86
C ARG A 92 4.31 15.99 -19.51
N ALA A 93 4.07 14.67 -19.58
CA ALA A 93 4.27 13.76 -18.47
C ALA A 93 5.59 13.01 -18.70
N ILE A 94 6.46 13.03 -17.69
CA ILE A 94 7.76 12.39 -17.69
C ILE A 94 7.68 11.22 -16.69
N GLY A 95 7.93 10.00 -17.14
CA GLY A 95 7.99 8.81 -16.32
C GLY A 95 9.41 8.23 -16.33
N PHE A 96 9.84 7.72 -15.20
CA PHE A 96 11.11 7.03 -15.03
C PHE A 96 10.89 5.66 -14.39
N SER A 97 11.48 4.65 -14.99
CA SER A 97 11.55 3.30 -14.45
C SER A 97 12.92 3.05 -13.85
N ALA A 98 13.00 2.82 -12.54
CA ALA A 98 14.23 2.41 -11.88
C ALA A 98 14.68 0.99 -12.27
N VAL A 99 13.72 0.12 -12.66
CA VAL A 99 13.99 -1.26 -13.08
C VAL A 99 14.73 -1.30 -14.41
N LEU A 100 14.26 -0.50 -15.36
CA LEU A 100 14.83 -0.46 -16.73
C LEU A 100 15.87 0.64 -16.90
N ASN A 101 15.97 1.55 -15.93
CA ASN A 101 16.76 2.79 -16.03
C ASN A 101 16.42 3.60 -17.28
N LEU A 102 15.13 3.74 -17.55
CA LEU A 102 14.58 4.39 -18.74
C LEU A 102 13.62 5.51 -18.35
N THR A 103 13.68 6.59 -19.13
CA THR A 103 12.66 7.63 -19.12
C THR A 103 11.78 7.51 -20.37
N HIS A 104 10.53 7.86 -20.22
CA HIS A 104 9.61 8.00 -21.34
C HIS A 104 8.72 9.21 -21.10
N GLU A 105 8.46 9.95 -22.17
CA GLU A 105 7.70 11.19 -22.11
C GLU A 105 6.47 11.09 -23.01
N ILE A 106 5.37 11.69 -22.58
CA ILE A 106 4.18 11.87 -23.41
C ILE A 106 3.76 13.35 -23.35
N ARG A 107 3.53 13.92 -24.52
CA ARG A 107 3.15 15.33 -24.62
C ARG A 107 1.74 15.56 -24.09
N LEU A 108 1.58 16.66 -23.35
CA LEU A 108 0.30 17.19 -22.92
C LEU A 108 0.01 18.44 -23.73
N PRO A 109 -1.10 18.49 -24.50
CA PRO A 109 -1.56 19.68 -25.17
C PRO A 109 -1.82 20.82 -24.19
N ASP A 110 -1.68 22.07 -24.61
CA ASP A 110 -1.81 23.27 -23.78
C ASP A 110 -3.20 23.41 -23.14
N ASP A 111 -4.24 22.84 -23.75
CA ASP A 111 -5.61 22.82 -23.28
C ASP A 111 -5.93 21.64 -22.36
N GLU A 112 -4.94 20.78 -22.10
CA GLU A 112 -5.13 19.60 -21.26
C GLU A 112 -4.90 19.90 -19.78
N THR A 113 -5.96 19.87 -19.00
CA THR A 113 -5.92 20.17 -17.56
C THR A 113 -5.78 18.87 -16.76
N LEU A 114 -4.80 18.84 -15.87
CA LEU A 114 -4.61 17.74 -14.94
C LEU A 114 -5.69 17.78 -13.85
N GLU A 115 -6.38 16.66 -13.62
CA GLU A 115 -7.39 16.49 -12.58
C GLU A 115 -6.86 15.71 -11.37
N SER A 116 -6.07 14.66 -11.61
CA SER A 116 -5.45 13.88 -10.53
C SER A 116 -4.13 13.28 -10.97
N PHE A 117 -3.28 12.98 -9.98
CA PHE A 117 -2.00 12.32 -10.17
C PHE A 117 -1.68 11.43 -8.98
N LYS A 118 -1.20 10.23 -9.23
CA LYS A 118 -0.80 9.28 -8.20
C LYS A 118 0.41 8.47 -8.68
N VAL A 119 1.34 8.20 -7.77
CA VAL A 119 2.43 7.24 -7.95
C VAL A 119 2.32 6.20 -6.85
N GLU A 120 2.30 4.93 -7.21
CA GLU A 120 2.11 3.83 -6.27
C GLU A 120 2.79 2.56 -6.79
N GLY A 121 3.73 2.03 -6.01
CA GLY A 121 4.46 0.82 -6.35
C GLY A 121 5.22 0.92 -7.68
N ASN A 122 4.72 0.23 -8.68
CA ASN A 122 5.31 0.13 -10.01
C ASN A 122 4.58 0.96 -11.09
N VAL A 123 3.65 1.82 -10.68
CA VAL A 123 2.76 2.53 -11.59
C VAL A 123 2.65 4.01 -11.21
N ALA A 124 2.69 4.88 -12.22
CA ALA A 124 2.21 6.26 -12.07
C ALA A 124 0.97 6.46 -12.95
N THR A 125 -0.02 7.15 -12.42
CA THR A 125 -1.24 7.48 -13.13
C THR A 125 -1.50 8.98 -13.11
N ALA A 126 -1.98 9.50 -14.22
CA ALA A 126 -2.46 10.87 -14.32
C ALA A 126 -3.80 10.89 -15.04
N LEU A 127 -4.75 11.62 -14.49
CA LEU A 127 -6.04 11.81 -15.09
C LEU A 127 -6.14 13.26 -15.53
N THR A 128 -6.41 13.45 -16.80
CA THR A 128 -6.68 14.76 -17.36
C THR A 128 -8.15 14.88 -17.76
N ARG A 129 -8.59 16.05 -18.15
CA ARG A 129 -9.95 16.21 -18.68
C ARG A 129 -10.24 15.31 -19.89
N ARG A 130 -9.25 15.01 -20.71
CA ARG A 130 -9.42 14.31 -22.01
C ARG A 130 -9.06 12.84 -21.96
N ARG A 131 -8.06 12.46 -21.18
CA ARG A 131 -7.53 11.10 -21.18
C ARG A 131 -7.02 10.66 -19.81
N ALA A 132 -6.92 9.36 -19.65
CA ALA A 132 -6.20 8.75 -18.56
C ALA A 132 -4.83 8.28 -19.06
N LEU A 133 -3.78 8.60 -18.29
CA LEU A 133 -2.40 8.24 -18.57
C LEU A 133 -1.94 7.22 -17.53
N GLY A 134 -1.22 6.19 -17.94
CA GLY A 134 -0.59 5.21 -17.06
C GLY A 134 0.86 4.97 -17.46
N PHE A 135 1.79 5.08 -16.52
CA PHE A 135 3.19 4.70 -16.70
C PHE A 135 3.49 3.42 -15.92
N SER A 136 4.23 2.52 -16.51
CA SER A 136 4.62 1.26 -15.85
C SER A 136 6.14 1.14 -15.74
N ALA A 137 6.63 0.81 -14.53
CA ALA A 137 8.05 0.50 -14.32
C ALA A 137 8.52 -0.69 -15.15
N THR A 138 7.64 -1.67 -15.39
CA THR A 138 7.99 -2.90 -16.10
C THR A 138 8.19 -2.67 -17.60
N THR A 139 7.40 -1.78 -18.20
CA THR A 139 7.51 -1.47 -19.63
C THR A 139 8.34 -0.23 -19.92
N GLY A 140 8.52 0.63 -18.93
CA GLY A 140 9.19 1.92 -19.04
C GLY A 140 8.46 2.91 -19.96
N LYS A 141 7.14 2.75 -20.14
CA LYS A 141 6.37 3.53 -21.11
C LYS A 141 5.07 4.08 -20.51
N TRP A 142 4.68 5.26 -21.00
CA TRP A 142 3.34 5.77 -20.87
C TRP A 142 2.41 5.10 -21.89
N ALA A 143 1.19 4.82 -21.45
CA ALA A 143 0.05 4.50 -22.27
C ALA A 143 -1.07 5.47 -21.93
N ASP A 144 -1.93 5.80 -22.88
CA ASP A 144 -3.07 6.67 -22.67
C ASP A 144 -4.34 6.11 -23.32
N VAL A 145 -5.47 6.57 -22.80
CA VAL A 145 -6.80 6.27 -23.33
C VAL A 145 -7.69 7.50 -23.22
N ASP A 146 -8.40 7.84 -24.29
CA ASP A 146 -9.36 8.92 -24.32
C ASP A 146 -10.56 8.61 -23.43
N ARG A 147 -10.94 9.56 -22.55
CA ARG A 147 -12.07 9.40 -21.64
C ARG A 147 -13.44 9.55 -22.31
N PHE A 148 -13.49 10.19 -23.46
CA PHE A 148 -14.73 10.54 -24.15
C PHE A 148 -14.95 9.77 -25.46
N GLN A 149 -14.16 8.75 -25.75
CA GLN A 149 -14.52 7.84 -26.84
C GLN A 149 -15.63 6.91 -26.34
N PRO A 150 -16.88 7.03 -26.88
CA PRO A 150 -17.90 6.02 -26.63
C PRO A 150 -17.34 4.70 -27.17
N GLY A 151 -17.33 3.67 -26.33
CA GLY A 151 -16.60 2.42 -26.51
C GLY A 151 -16.68 1.86 -27.93
N ARG A 152 -15.53 1.39 -28.37
CA ARG A 152 -15.44 0.42 -29.46
C ARG A 152 -15.86 -0.95 -28.96
#